data_1d90bd8b42d7cfa5fce1529771d9de27
#
_entry.id   1d90bd8b42d7cfa5fce1529771d9de27
#
_cell.length_a   1.000
_cell.length_b   1.000
_cell.length_c   1.000
_cell.angle_alpha   90.00
_cell.angle_beta   90.00
_cell.angle_gamma   90.00
#
_symmetry.space_group_name_H-M   'P 1'
#
loop_
_entity.id
_entity.type
_entity.pdbx_description
1 polymer ?
#
loop_
_entity_poly.entity_id
_entity_poly.type
_entity_poly.pdbx_seq_one_letter_code
_entity_poly.pdbx_strand_id
1 'polypeptide(L)'
;MSKKIFDFTFELICLICVGMIFIYLFTSRDTKVTRVIDGDTFITNKGDRVRLIGVDAPELPTLEGIESKMYLDKLIDNKVVILREDEISNNKDKYGRLLRYVYLDKKDVNLHMIKSGYAKPYLYFNFEKLNQYKYYD
;
A
#
# COMPACT_ATOMS: atom_id res chain seq x y z
N MET A 1 -47.32 22.76 7.46
CA MET A 1 -46.03 23.10 8.11
C MET A 1 -45.12 21.88 8.32
N SER A 2 -45.67 20.74 8.62
CA SER A 2 -44.89 19.48 8.88
C SER A 2 -44.10 18.95 7.69
N LYS A 3 -44.63 18.94 6.47
CA LYS A 3 -43.99 18.37 5.27
C LYS A 3 -42.72 19.13 4.85
N LYS A 4 -42.76 20.47 4.90
CA LYS A 4 -41.57 21.30 4.54
C LYS A 4 -40.41 21.16 5.54
N ILE A 5 -40.70 20.93 6.81
CA ILE A 5 -39.69 20.72 7.85
C ILE A 5 -39.05 19.35 7.65
N PHE A 6 -39.83 18.33 7.32
CA PHE A 6 -39.32 16.97 7.04
C PHE A 6 -38.42 16.94 5.77
N ASP A 7 -38.84 17.63 4.72
CA ASP A 7 -38.04 17.70 3.48
C ASP A 7 -36.71 18.41 3.72
N PHE A 8 -36.69 19.51 4.48
CA PHE A 8 -35.46 20.24 4.81
C PHE A 8 -34.50 19.44 5.70
N THR A 9 -35.04 18.70 6.68
CA THR A 9 -34.21 17.84 7.55
C THR A 9 -33.64 16.67 6.79
N PHE A 10 -34.38 16.09 5.86
CA PHE A 10 -33.88 14.99 5.01
C PHE A 10 -32.77 15.45 4.07
N GLU A 11 -32.91 16.60 3.41
CA GLU A 11 -31.87 17.18 2.57
C GLU A 11 -30.58 17.48 3.35
N LEU A 12 -30.72 18.03 4.57
CA LEU A 12 -29.55 18.31 5.43
C LEU A 12 -28.81 17.03 5.84
N ILE A 13 -29.53 15.96 6.18
CA ILE A 13 -28.95 14.67 6.52
C ILE A 13 -28.23 14.09 5.31
N CYS A 14 -28.80 14.14 4.11
CA CYS A 14 -28.14 13.69 2.88
C CYS A 14 -26.85 14.45 2.60
N LEU A 15 -26.82 15.77 2.76
CA LEU A 15 -25.62 16.59 2.60
C LEU A 15 -24.54 16.22 3.60
N ILE A 16 -24.90 15.98 4.87
CA ILE A 16 -23.95 15.55 5.92
C ILE A 16 -23.39 14.17 5.59
N CYS A 17 -24.24 13.21 5.17
CA CYS A 17 -23.80 11.86 4.78
C CYS A 17 -22.84 11.90 3.58
N VAL A 18 -23.16 12.67 2.54
CA VAL A 18 -22.30 12.85 1.37
C VAL A 18 -20.97 13.49 1.77
N GLY A 19 -21.00 14.51 2.64
CA GLY A 19 -19.79 15.14 3.17
C GLY A 19 -18.94 14.19 3.98
N MET A 20 -19.53 13.36 4.84
CA MET A 20 -18.80 12.34 5.63
C MET A 20 -18.21 11.25 4.73
N ILE A 21 -18.95 10.78 3.72
CA ILE A 21 -18.46 9.83 2.73
C ILE A 21 -17.28 10.44 1.97
N PHE A 22 -17.37 11.70 1.55
CA PHE A 22 -16.30 12.39 0.85
C PHE A 22 -15.05 12.53 1.72
N ILE A 23 -15.22 12.94 2.99
CA ILE A 23 -14.12 13.02 3.97
C ILE A 23 -13.50 11.62 4.19
N TYR A 24 -14.31 10.58 4.38
CA TYR A 24 -13.84 9.21 4.56
C TYR A 24 -13.07 8.71 3.34
N LEU A 25 -13.54 8.95 2.13
CA LEU A 25 -12.87 8.57 0.89
C LEU A 25 -11.57 9.36 0.66
N PHE A 26 -11.50 10.60 1.14
CA PHE A 26 -10.34 11.47 0.95
C PHE A 26 -9.26 11.25 2.02
N THR A 27 -9.64 11.03 3.29
CA THR A 27 -8.69 10.89 4.41
C THR A 27 -8.13 9.49 4.60
N SER A 28 -8.76 8.46 4.06
CA SER A 28 -8.40 7.07 4.37
C SER A 28 -7.37 6.42 3.44
N ARG A 29 -6.94 7.11 2.36
CA ARG A 29 -6.12 6.46 1.32
C ARG A 29 -4.69 6.95 1.19
N ASP A 30 -4.40 8.17 1.59
CA ASP A 30 -3.08 8.76 1.35
C ASP A 30 -2.15 8.51 2.52
N THR A 31 -1.21 7.62 2.32
CA THR A 31 -0.18 7.30 3.30
C THR A 31 1.17 7.77 2.76
N LYS A 32 1.83 8.68 3.49
CA LYS A 32 3.15 9.17 3.11
C LYS A 32 4.24 8.23 3.60
N VAL A 33 5.15 7.86 2.72
CA VAL A 33 6.38 7.15 3.07
C VAL A 33 7.34 8.11 3.76
N THR A 34 7.87 7.73 4.92
CA THR A 34 8.82 8.56 5.69
C THR A 34 10.23 8.00 5.69
N ARG A 35 10.39 6.70 5.47
CA ARG A 35 11.69 6.04 5.42
C ARG A 35 11.60 4.66 4.77
N VAL A 36 12.48 4.37 3.84
CA VAL A 36 12.70 3.02 3.31
C VAL A 36 13.74 2.29 4.18
N ILE A 37 13.42 1.07 4.63
CA ILE A 37 14.27 0.24 5.49
C ILE A 37 15.22 -0.60 4.64
N ASP A 38 14.65 -1.34 3.69
CA ASP A 38 15.33 -2.24 2.76
C ASP A 38 14.56 -2.29 1.43
N GLY A 39 14.90 -3.22 0.54
CA GLY A 39 14.31 -3.29 -0.80
C GLY A 39 12.84 -3.73 -0.86
N ASP A 40 12.24 -4.14 0.26
CA ASP A 40 10.83 -4.55 0.31
C ASP A 40 10.07 -4.03 1.54
N THR A 41 10.69 -3.19 2.38
CA THR A 41 10.10 -2.71 3.62
C THR A 41 10.31 -1.20 3.83
N PHE A 42 9.26 -0.50 4.23
CA PHE A 42 9.31 0.93 4.54
C PHE A 42 8.43 1.32 5.72
N ILE A 43 8.57 2.57 6.20
CA ILE A 43 7.80 3.16 7.29
C ILE A 43 6.93 4.30 6.74
N THR A 44 5.71 4.40 7.25
CA THR A 44 4.75 5.45 6.91
C THR A 44 4.77 6.58 7.93
N ASN A 45 4.15 7.70 7.58
CA ASN A 45 3.90 8.83 8.48
C ASN A 45 2.99 8.49 9.68
N LYS A 46 2.32 7.34 9.64
CA LYS A 46 1.52 6.79 10.75
C LYS A 46 2.33 5.89 11.67
N GLY A 47 3.61 5.66 11.36
CA GLY A 47 4.49 4.75 12.09
C GLY A 47 4.36 3.28 11.70
N ASP A 48 3.50 2.96 10.73
CA ASP A 48 3.32 1.58 10.27
C ASP A 48 4.57 1.09 9.51
N ARG A 49 5.02 -0.13 9.81
CA ARG A 49 5.98 -0.85 8.99
C ARG A 49 5.22 -1.64 7.93
N VAL A 50 5.49 -1.35 6.68
CA VAL A 50 4.84 -1.98 5.52
C VAL A 50 5.86 -2.83 4.79
N ARG A 51 5.51 -4.10 4.52
CA ARG A 51 6.24 -5.00 3.64
C ARG A 51 5.47 -5.15 2.31
N LEU A 52 6.17 -5.04 1.21
CA LEU A 52 5.63 -5.31 -0.11
C LEU A 52 5.22 -6.79 -0.21
N ILE A 53 3.92 -7.07 -0.31
CA ILE A 53 3.42 -8.45 -0.39
C ILE A 53 3.92 -9.13 -1.67
N GLY A 54 4.34 -10.39 -1.54
CA GLY A 54 4.81 -11.19 -2.67
C GLY A 54 6.17 -10.75 -3.25
N VAL A 55 6.92 -9.90 -2.54
CA VAL A 55 8.23 -9.38 -2.96
C VAL A 55 9.30 -9.86 -2.00
N ASP A 56 10.45 -10.28 -2.52
CA ASP A 56 11.63 -10.69 -1.78
C ASP A 56 12.85 -9.95 -2.31
N ALA A 57 13.29 -8.94 -1.59
CA ALA A 57 14.48 -8.18 -1.92
C ALA A 57 15.73 -8.83 -1.30
N PRO A 58 16.91 -8.68 -1.94
CA PRO A 58 18.16 -9.10 -1.34
C PRO A 58 18.42 -8.41 0.01
N GLU A 59 19.00 -9.15 0.94
CA GLU A 59 19.25 -8.70 2.31
C GLU A 59 20.37 -7.68 2.40
N LEU A 60 20.21 -6.71 3.30
CA LEU A 60 21.33 -5.85 3.71
C LEU A 60 22.31 -6.64 4.61
N PRO A 61 23.63 -6.35 4.55
CA PRO A 61 24.29 -5.25 3.81
C PRO A 61 24.90 -5.67 2.47
N THR A 62 24.36 -6.68 1.78
CA THR A 62 24.87 -7.08 0.46
C THR A 62 24.79 -5.93 -0.55
N LEU A 63 25.59 -5.95 -1.59
CA LEU A 63 25.56 -4.93 -2.64
C LEU A 63 24.20 -4.89 -3.32
N GLU A 64 23.67 -6.04 -3.67
CA GLU A 64 22.34 -6.19 -4.27
C GLU A 64 21.22 -5.66 -3.35
N GLY A 65 21.35 -5.89 -2.03
CA GLY A 65 20.41 -5.37 -1.03
C GLY A 65 20.47 -3.85 -0.91
N ILE A 66 21.67 -3.27 -1.00
CA ILE A 66 21.86 -1.81 -1.02
C ILE A 66 21.24 -1.20 -2.29
N GLU A 67 21.50 -1.80 -3.45
CA GLU A 67 20.93 -1.34 -4.72
C GLU A 67 19.40 -1.44 -4.73
N SER A 68 18.84 -2.55 -4.24
CA SER A 68 17.40 -2.75 -4.11
C SER A 68 16.76 -1.69 -3.22
N LYS A 69 17.35 -1.44 -2.04
CA LYS A 69 16.90 -0.37 -1.13
C LYS A 69 16.96 1.00 -1.80
N MET A 70 18.07 1.36 -2.43
CA MET A 70 18.24 2.65 -3.11
C MET A 70 17.20 2.83 -4.23
N TYR A 71 16.89 1.76 -4.94
CA TYR A 71 15.88 1.80 -6.00
C TYR A 71 14.48 2.03 -5.44
N LEU A 72 14.08 1.31 -4.39
CA LEU A 72 12.79 1.53 -3.73
C LEU A 72 12.72 2.94 -3.13
N ASP A 73 13.79 3.41 -2.48
CA ASP A 73 13.90 4.75 -1.93
C ASP A 73 13.65 5.83 -2.99
N LYS A 74 14.33 5.74 -4.13
CA LYS A 74 14.11 6.63 -5.28
C LYS A 74 12.66 6.62 -5.79
N LEU A 75 11.99 5.46 -5.72
CA LEU A 75 10.61 5.33 -6.18
C LEU A 75 9.61 5.98 -5.24
N ILE A 76 9.72 5.74 -3.92
CA ILE A 76 8.62 6.05 -2.97
C ILE A 76 9.00 6.94 -1.78
N ASP A 77 10.29 7.23 -1.52
CA ASP A 77 10.65 8.05 -0.36
C ASP A 77 10.01 9.43 -0.40
N ASN A 78 9.47 9.87 0.74
CA ASN A 78 8.73 11.12 0.90
C ASN A 78 7.48 11.28 0.02
N LYS A 79 7.06 10.24 -0.71
CA LYS A 79 5.87 10.27 -1.57
C LYS A 79 4.64 9.74 -0.85
N VAL A 80 3.48 10.16 -1.35
CA VAL A 80 2.17 9.64 -0.95
C VAL A 80 1.87 8.42 -1.79
N VAL A 81 1.57 7.31 -1.13
CA VAL A 81 1.25 6.02 -1.76
C VAL A 81 -0.12 5.51 -1.32
N ILE A 82 -0.73 4.69 -2.15
CA ILE A 82 -1.95 3.96 -1.82
C ILE A 82 -1.56 2.56 -1.36
N LEU A 83 -2.03 2.17 -0.19
CA LEU A 83 -1.85 0.83 0.36
C LEU A 83 -3.13 0.02 0.17
N ARG A 84 -3.04 -1.15 -0.47
CA ARG A 84 -4.15 -2.09 -0.62
C ARG A 84 -3.83 -3.41 0.10
N GLU A 85 -4.78 -3.87 0.89
CA GLU A 85 -4.74 -5.20 1.49
C GLU A 85 -4.92 -6.29 0.42
N ASP A 86 -4.37 -7.46 0.70
CA ASP A 86 -4.65 -8.69 -0.02
C ASP A 86 -5.86 -9.37 0.62
N GLU A 87 -6.79 -9.89 -0.19
CA GLU A 87 -8.02 -10.50 0.32
C GLU A 87 -7.83 -11.98 0.73
N ILE A 88 -6.72 -12.59 0.32
CA ILE A 88 -6.43 -14.02 0.53
C ILE A 88 -5.49 -14.23 1.70
N SER A 89 -4.43 -13.42 1.80
CA SER A 89 -3.37 -13.58 2.79
C SER A 89 -3.67 -12.85 4.11
N ASN A 90 -2.83 -13.09 5.11
CA ASN A 90 -2.91 -12.38 6.37
C ASN A 90 -2.60 -10.89 6.19
N ASN A 91 -3.27 -10.05 6.97
CA ASN A 91 -3.04 -8.59 6.99
C ASN A 91 -1.63 -8.21 7.47
N LYS A 92 -1.05 -9.02 8.37
CA LYS A 92 0.29 -8.82 8.92
C LYS A 92 1.12 -10.09 8.88
N ASP A 93 2.43 -9.92 8.78
CA ASP A 93 3.35 -11.03 8.97
C ASP A 93 3.64 -11.31 10.46
N LYS A 94 4.45 -12.34 10.72
CA LYS A 94 4.84 -12.74 12.09
C LYS A 94 5.65 -11.67 12.85
N TYR A 95 6.18 -10.67 12.16
CA TYR A 95 6.93 -9.55 12.75
C TYR A 95 6.06 -8.30 12.95
N GLY A 96 4.75 -8.37 12.67
CA GLY A 96 3.80 -7.28 12.80
C GLY A 96 3.84 -6.26 11.66
N ARG A 97 4.57 -6.51 10.57
CA ARG A 97 4.58 -5.65 9.39
C ARG A 97 3.29 -5.83 8.60
N LEU A 98 2.69 -4.73 8.12
CA LEU A 98 1.54 -4.75 7.23
C LEU A 98 1.95 -5.31 5.87
N LEU A 99 1.26 -6.35 5.39
CA LEU A 99 1.45 -6.88 4.04
C LEU A 99 0.56 -6.10 3.07
N ARG A 100 1.16 -5.39 2.11
CA ARG A 100 0.41 -4.48 1.20
C ARG A 100 0.88 -4.57 -0.24
N TYR A 101 -0.08 -4.42 -1.15
CA TYR A 101 0.19 -3.89 -2.48
C TYR A 101 0.33 -2.37 -2.36
N VAL A 102 1.37 -1.83 -2.96
CA VAL A 102 1.70 -0.40 -2.89
C VAL A 102 1.57 0.20 -4.28
N TYR A 103 0.82 1.29 -4.37
CA TYR A 103 0.60 1.99 -5.64
C TYR A 103 1.08 3.44 -5.54
N LEU A 104 1.86 3.85 -6.53
CA LEU A 104 2.25 5.24 -6.76
C LEU A 104 1.76 5.65 -8.16
N ASP A 105 0.92 6.67 -8.24
CA ASP A 105 0.36 7.16 -9.52
C ASP A 105 -0.17 6.03 -10.41
N LYS A 106 -0.97 5.13 -9.85
CA LYS A 106 -1.51 3.91 -10.48
C LYS A 106 -0.48 2.82 -10.83
N LYS A 107 0.82 3.07 -10.61
CA LYS A 107 1.88 2.06 -10.82
C LYS A 107 1.94 1.12 -9.62
N ASP A 108 1.88 -0.18 -9.88
CA ASP A 108 2.13 -1.24 -8.90
C ASP A 108 3.63 -1.29 -8.56
N VAL A 109 4.00 -0.79 -7.38
CA VAL A 109 5.40 -0.73 -6.92
C VAL A 109 5.95 -2.13 -6.68
N ASN A 110 5.14 -3.05 -6.12
CA ASN A 110 5.55 -4.42 -5.86
C ASN A 110 5.99 -5.12 -7.16
N LEU A 111 5.11 -5.10 -8.16
CA LEU A 111 5.42 -5.69 -9.46
C LEU A 111 6.59 -4.96 -10.15
N HIS A 112 6.70 -3.66 -9.95
CA HIS A 112 7.78 -2.87 -10.54
C HIS A 112 9.15 -3.26 -9.98
N MET A 113 9.28 -3.51 -8.67
CA MET A 113 10.51 -4.01 -8.05
C MET A 113 10.96 -5.34 -8.66
N ILE A 114 10.02 -6.26 -8.88
CA ILE A 114 10.27 -7.57 -9.50
C ILE A 114 10.69 -7.40 -10.97
N LYS A 115 9.91 -6.68 -11.75
CA LYS A 115 10.19 -6.47 -13.20
C LYS A 115 11.51 -5.76 -13.47
N SER A 116 11.94 -4.89 -12.58
CA SER A 116 13.19 -4.16 -12.70
C SER A 116 14.40 -4.96 -12.20
N GLY A 117 14.20 -6.19 -11.70
CA GLY A 117 15.27 -7.08 -11.24
C GLY A 117 15.87 -6.73 -9.87
N TYR A 118 15.26 -5.77 -9.12
CA TYR A 118 15.74 -5.40 -7.79
C TYR A 118 15.16 -6.27 -6.67
N ALA A 119 14.17 -7.12 -6.99
CA ALA A 119 13.63 -8.11 -6.08
C ALA A 119 13.15 -9.34 -6.88
N LYS A 120 12.94 -10.45 -6.18
CA LYS A 120 12.34 -11.67 -6.72
C LYS A 120 10.89 -11.83 -6.22
N PRO A 121 10.06 -12.63 -6.90
CA PRO A 121 8.79 -13.04 -6.35
C PRO A 121 8.96 -13.88 -5.08
N TYR A 122 8.20 -13.59 -4.03
CA TYR A 122 8.11 -14.42 -2.83
C TYR A 122 6.91 -15.34 -2.92
N LEU A 123 7.11 -16.59 -3.32
CA LEU A 123 6.05 -17.53 -3.72
C LEU A 123 5.67 -18.55 -2.63
N TYR A 124 6.11 -18.36 -1.37
CA TYR A 124 5.95 -19.35 -0.29
C TYR A 124 4.61 -19.29 0.44
N PHE A 125 3.70 -18.41 0.05
CA PHE A 125 2.33 -18.36 0.57
C PHE A 125 1.34 -17.91 -0.51
N ASN A 126 0.04 -18.10 -0.26
CA ASN A 126 -0.99 -17.73 -1.23
C ASN A 126 -1.40 -16.27 -1.08
N PHE A 127 -1.48 -15.55 -2.20
CA PHE A 127 -1.94 -14.16 -2.30
C PHE A 127 -2.56 -13.90 -3.68
N GLU A 128 -3.37 -12.85 -3.83
CA GLU A 128 -4.17 -12.60 -5.05
C GLU A 128 -3.32 -12.58 -6.34
N LYS A 129 -2.15 -11.94 -6.32
CA LYS A 129 -1.30 -11.77 -7.49
C LYS A 129 -0.21 -12.83 -7.66
N LEU A 130 -0.30 -13.95 -6.93
CA LEU A 130 0.71 -15.02 -6.98
C LEU A 130 1.04 -15.48 -8.40
N ASN A 131 0.01 -15.78 -9.21
CA ASN A 131 0.22 -16.24 -10.58
C ASN A 131 0.82 -15.16 -11.48
N GLN A 132 0.50 -13.90 -11.23
CA GLN A 132 1.09 -12.78 -11.96
C GLN A 132 2.58 -12.62 -11.63
N TYR A 133 2.96 -12.73 -10.35
CA TYR A 133 4.34 -12.56 -9.93
C TYR A 133 5.19 -13.76 -10.33
N LYS A 134 4.65 -14.97 -10.25
CA LYS A 134 5.32 -16.20 -10.68
C LYS A 134 5.78 -16.17 -12.15
N TYR A 135 5.14 -15.39 -13.00
CA TYR A 135 5.56 -15.22 -14.40
C TYR A 135 6.94 -14.56 -14.54
N TYR A 136 7.41 -13.86 -13.51
CA TYR A 136 8.69 -13.15 -13.48
C TYR A 136 9.75 -13.81 -12.58
N ASP A 137 9.52 -15.06 -12.14
CA ASP A 137 10.47 -15.85 -11.33
C ASP A 137 11.62 -16.43 -12.17
#